data_6ad9272d65be2782f8619e144a9f8a80
#
_entry.id   6ad9272d65be2782f8619e144a9f8a80
#
_cell.length_a   1.000
_cell.length_b   1.000
_cell.length_c   1.000
_cell.angle_alpha   90.00
_cell.angle_beta   90.00
_cell.angle_gamma   90.00
#
_symmetry.space_group_name_H-M   'P 1'
#
loop_
_entity.id
_entity.type
_entity.pdbx_description
1 polymer ?
#
loop_
_entity_poly.entity_id
_entity_poly.type
_entity_poly.pdbx_seq_one_letter_code
_entity_poly.pdbx_strand_id
1 'polypeptide(L)'
;RIREEFGDRVGELVSGEIQQIERGRLVIMINRFREAEAIIPYREQNPRERFHQGDTIRAVLKRLEETPKGPRLILSRADPLFVQALFKLEVPEIQQAIVEIREAAREVGGRTKIAVISRDDGIDPVGACVGLKGSRVQAVVNELGGERIDIVPWSPDPERFAKLALAPARVTKVFADPDNQTIQAIVDEDQLSLAIGRNGQNVRLASELTGWKIDLYSSREWLERGGEGPLFAPLPPEDEFVVEVLLNELKGLPSAVVETLEGAGFKTLKDVLDLEREDIMKIEGMSPERTDVLLAFLTELTEENAMGGEAADETASEDEQVTEELGDESQEAPPAA
;
A
#
# COMPACT_ATOMS: atom_id res chain seq x y z
N ARG A 1 -13.13 29.80 1.64
CA ARG A 1 -13.92 29.06 0.63
C ARG A 1 -13.41 27.64 0.43
N ILE A 2 -12.12 27.42 -0.01
CA ILE A 2 -11.55 26.07 -0.20
C ILE A 2 -11.51 25.32 1.14
N ARG A 3 -11.10 25.96 2.23
CA ARG A 3 -11.07 25.37 3.56
C ARG A 3 -12.47 25.00 4.10
N GLU A 4 -13.44 25.82 3.83
CA GLU A 4 -14.85 25.56 4.17
C GLU A 4 -15.43 24.40 3.36
N GLU A 5 -15.03 24.28 2.09
CA GLU A 5 -15.52 23.25 1.18
C GLU A 5 -14.87 21.88 1.42
N PHE A 6 -13.57 21.86 1.73
CA PHE A 6 -12.79 20.62 1.83
C PHE A 6 -12.38 20.26 3.26
N GLY A 7 -12.55 21.15 4.25
CA GLY A 7 -12.10 20.90 5.61
C GLY A 7 -12.68 19.65 6.25
N ASP A 8 -13.96 19.40 6.01
CA ASP A 8 -14.69 18.26 6.55
C ASP A 8 -14.70 17.02 5.60
N ARG A 9 -14.00 17.11 4.45
CA ARG A 9 -14.00 16.08 3.40
C ARG A 9 -12.74 15.22 3.39
N VAL A 10 -11.93 15.31 4.44
CA VAL A 10 -10.79 14.39 4.61
C VAL A 10 -11.29 12.96 4.64
N GLY A 11 -10.65 12.08 3.86
CA GLY A 11 -11.09 10.69 3.66
C GLY A 11 -12.10 10.49 2.52
N GLU A 12 -12.55 11.57 1.84
CA GLU A 12 -13.41 11.45 0.67
C GLU A 12 -12.61 11.31 -0.64
N LEU A 13 -13.20 10.64 -1.62
CA LEU A 13 -12.65 10.54 -2.96
C LEU A 13 -12.78 11.87 -3.71
N VAL A 14 -11.70 12.25 -4.35
CA VAL A 14 -11.59 13.40 -5.25
C VAL A 14 -11.15 12.90 -6.62
N SER A 15 -11.79 13.42 -7.67
CA SER A 15 -11.42 13.13 -9.06
C SER A 15 -10.95 14.41 -9.74
N GLY A 16 -9.93 14.28 -10.56
CA GLY A 16 -9.37 15.40 -11.30
C GLY A 16 -8.56 14.94 -12.50
N GLU A 17 -8.00 15.90 -13.21
CA GLU A 17 -7.14 15.70 -14.37
C GLU A 17 -5.70 16.09 -14.00
N ILE A 18 -4.73 15.28 -14.38
CA ILE A 18 -3.31 15.58 -14.18
C ILE A 18 -2.91 16.70 -15.13
N GLN A 19 -2.62 17.87 -14.56
CA GLN A 19 -2.19 19.04 -15.30
C GLN A 19 -0.72 19.00 -15.63
N GLN A 20 0.08 18.50 -14.69
CA GLN A 20 1.52 18.56 -14.76
C GLN A 20 2.12 17.48 -13.87
N ILE A 21 3.28 16.98 -14.25
CA ILE A 21 4.11 16.10 -13.44
C ILE A 21 5.41 16.84 -13.14
N GLU A 22 5.66 17.15 -11.86
CA GLU A 22 6.84 17.89 -11.41
C GLU A 22 7.63 17.07 -10.41
N ARG A 23 8.84 16.67 -10.76
CA ARG A 23 9.70 15.87 -9.86
C ARG A 23 9.00 14.63 -9.30
N GLY A 24 8.24 13.94 -10.16
CA GLY A 24 7.47 12.76 -9.78
C GLY A 24 6.17 13.03 -9.00
N ARG A 25 5.89 14.26 -8.54
CA ARG A 25 4.61 14.59 -7.94
C ARG A 25 3.60 14.98 -9.02
N LEU A 26 2.35 14.60 -8.81
CA LEU A 26 1.27 14.88 -9.73
C LEU A 26 0.54 16.15 -9.27
N VAL A 27 0.45 17.13 -10.16
CA VAL A 27 -0.37 18.33 -9.96
C VAL A 27 -1.72 18.11 -10.62
N ILE A 28 -2.79 18.24 -9.87
CA ILE A 28 -4.14 17.84 -10.26
C ILE A 28 -5.08 19.02 -10.24
N MET A 29 -5.83 19.19 -11.32
CA MET A 29 -6.96 20.08 -11.37
C MET A 29 -8.24 19.31 -11.02
N ILE A 30 -8.91 19.74 -9.95
CA ILE A 30 -10.15 19.11 -9.51
C ILE A 30 -11.29 19.57 -10.42
N ASN A 31 -12.11 18.63 -10.91
CA ASN A 31 -13.13 18.86 -11.92
C ASN A 31 -14.15 19.98 -11.59
N ARG A 32 -14.39 20.26 -10.32
CA ARG A 32 -15.36 21.26 -9.87
C ARG A 32 -14.74 22.53 -9.29
N PHE A 33 -13.44 22.51 -8.98
CA PHE A 33 -12.76 23.58 -8.23
C PHE A 33 -11.41 23.91 -8.87
N ARG A 34 -11.47 24.64 -9.98
CA ARG A 34 -10.27 25.05 -10.74
C ARG A 34 -9.32 25.96 -9.98
N GLU A 35 -9.79 26.54 -8.87
CA GLU A 35 -9.00 27.45 -8.03
C GLU A 35 -8.22 26.71 -6.92
N ALA A 36 -8.50 25.43 -6.69
CA ALA A 36 -7.82 24.63 -5.68
C ALA A 36 -6.66 23.86 -6.30
N GLU A 37 -5.44 24.15 -5.86
CA GLU A 37 -4.29 23.34 -6.18
C GLU A 37 -4.36 22.02 -5.39
N ALA A 38 -4.33 20.91 -6.10
CA ALA A 38 -4.26 19.59 -5.50
C ALA A 38 -3.01 18.87 -6.02
N ILE A 39 -2.32 18.18 -5.12
CA ILE A 39 -1.14 17.40 -5.46
C ILE A 39 -1.21 15.99 -4.88
N ILE A 40 -0.61 15.03 -5.59
CA ILE A 40 -0.23 13.74 -5.03
C ILE A 40 1.30 13.73 -4.95
N PRO A 41 1.88 13.87 -3.74
CA PRO A 41 3.32 13.74 -3.54
C PRO A 41 3.82 12.37 -3.98
N TYR A 42 5.11 12.26 -4.32
CA TYR A 42 5.69 10.99 -4.76
C TYR A 42 5.44 9.83 -3.78
N ARG A 43 5.53 10.09 -2.47
CA ARG A 43 5.27 9.10 -1.40
C ARG A 43 3.81 8.65 -1.30
N GLU A 44 2.88 9.44 -1.82
CA GLU A 44 1.45 9.17 -1.78
C GLU A 44 0.94 8.48 -3.07
N GLN A 45 1.85 8.02 -3.91
CA GLN A 45 1.58 7.30 -5.15
C GLN A 45 1.82 5.80 -4.98
N ASN A 46 1.15 5.01 -5.82
CA ASN A 46 1.46 3.60 -5.97
C ASN A 46 2.62 3.44 -6.96
N PRO A 47 3.75 2.83 -6.57
CA PRO A 47 4.92 2.70 -7.44
C PRO A 47 4.69 1.83 -8.68
N ARG A 48 3.61 1.05 -8.71
CA ARG A 48 3.24 0.22 -9.86
C ARG A 48 2.36 0.95 -10.88
N GLU A 49 1.81 2.10 -10.51
CA GLU A 49 0.96 2.90 -11.41
C GLU A 49 1.81 3.86 -12.23
N ARG A 50 1.37 4.10 -13.46
CA ARG A 50 1.96 5.07 -14.37
C ARG A 50 0.87 6.01 -14.87
N PHE A 51 1.12 7.30 -14.73
CA PHE A 51 0.20 8.34 -15.14
C PHE A 51 0.89 9.32 -16.07
N HIS A 52 0.12 9.91 -16.97
CA HIS A 52 0.56 10.93 -17.92
C HIS A 52 -0.22 12.22 -17.71
N GLN A 53 0.32 13.32 -18.22
CA GLN A 53 -0.40 14.58 -18.28
C GLN A 53 -1.67 14.40 -19.11
N GLY A 54 -2.81 14.91 -18.61
CA GLY A 54 -4.12 14.77 -19.23
C GLY A 54 -4.92 13.56 -18.77
N ASP A 55 -4.30 12.62 -18.03
CA ASP A 55 -5.03 11.48 -17.47
C ASP A 55 -6.01 11.93 -16.39
N THR A 56 -7.16 11.26 -16.33
CA THR A 56 -8.09 11.40 -15.22
C THR A 56 -7.64 10.50 -14.07
N ILE A 57 -7.53 11.07 -12.88
CA ILE A 57 -7.09 10.36 -11.70
C ILE A 57 -8.10 10.53 -10.56
N ARG A 58 -8.22 9.48 -9.76
CA ARG A 58 -9.00 9.45 -8.51
C ARG A 58 -8.06 9.22 -7.34
N ALA A 59 -8.24 9.95 -6.26
CA ALA A 59 -7.46 9.82 -5.05
C ALA A 59 -8.28 10.20 -3.83
N VAL A 60 -7.82 9.84 -2.63
CA VAL A 60 -8.46 10.28 -1.39
C VAL A 60 -7.85 11.61 -0.95
N LEU A 61 -8.69 12.51 -0.43
CA LEU A 61 -8.21 13.71 0.25
C LEU A 61 -7.62 13.31 1.60
N LYS A 62 -6.29 13.42 1.73
CA LYS A 62 -5.57 13.04 2.95
C LYS A 62 -5.54 14.19 3.96
N ARG A 63 -5.24 15.40 3.51
CA ARG A 63 -5.18 16.62 4.34
C ARG A 63 -5.18 17.89 3.50
N LEU A 64 -5.38 19.01 4.17
CA LEU A 64 -5.15 20.34 3.63
C LEU A 64 -3.85 20.89 4.21
N GLU A 65 -3.06 21.54 3.38
CA GLU A 65 -1.87 22.29 3.77
C GLU A 65 -2.05 23.78 3.47
N GLU A 66 -1.61 24.63 4.39
CA GLU A 66 -1.56 26.08 4.16
C GLU A 66 -0.23 26.42 3.50
N THR A 67 -0.28 27.05 2.34
CA THR A 67 0.93 27.52 1.63
C THR A 67 0.86 29.04 1.45
N PRO A 68 2.00 29.70 1.14
CA PRO A 68 2.00 31.14 0.84
C PRO A 68 1.08 31.54 -0.33
N LYS A 69 0.77 30.56 -1.22
CA LYS A 69 -0.14 30.74 -2.37
C LYS A 69 -1.61 30.45 -2.04
N GLY A 70 -1.87 29.99 -0.82
CA GLY A 70 -3.21 29.57 -0.37
C GLY A 70 -3.28 28.10 0.04
N PRO A 71 -4.47 27.63 0.43
CA PRO A 71 -4.66 26.24 0.83
C PRO A 71 -4.46 25.28 -0.35
N ARG A 72 -3.71 24.21 -0.10
CA ARG A 72 -3.41 23.14 -1.03
C ARG A 72 -4.01 21.83 -0.54
N LEU A 73 -4.57 21.05 -1.43
CA LEU A 73 -5.11 19.73 -1.14
C LEU A 73 -4.03 18.67 -1.36
N ILE A 74 -3.73 17.90 -0.32
CA ILE A 74 -2.84 16.75 -0.41
C ILE A 74 -3.69 15.52 -0.60
N LEU A 75 -3.55 14.91 -1.77
CA LEU A 75 -4.26 13.70 -2.15
C LEU A 75 -3.33 12.49 -2.03
N SER A 76 -3.91 11.30 -1.84
CA SER A 76 -3.18 10.04 -1.75
C SER A 76 -3.85 8.91 -2.52
N ARG A 77 -3.03 8.08 -3.15
CA ARG A 77 -3.38 6.75 -3.67
C ARG A 77 -2.69 5.63 -2.88
N ALA A 78 -1.75 5.99 -2.00
CA ALA A 78 -1.02 5.05 -1.15
C ALA A 78 -1.64 4.84 0.23
N ASP A 79 -2.37 5.83 0.75
CA ASP A 79 -2.97 5.76 2.09
C ASP A 79 -4.08 4.67 2.17
N PRO A 80 -4.17 3.89 3.27
CA PRO A 80 -5.29 2.97 3.49
C PRO A 80 -6.67 3.61 3.39
N LEU A 81 -6.80 4.90 3.68
CA LEU A 81 -8.04 5.67 3.48
C LEU A 81 -8.54 5.62 2.03
N PHE A 82 -7.63 5.50 1.06
CA PHE A 82 -8.01 5.37 -0.35
C PHE A 82 -8.79 4.09 -0.61
N VAL A 83 -8.32 2.97 -0.07
CA VAL A 83 -9.03 1.68 -0.17
C VAL A 83 -10.39 1.74 0.52
N GLN A 84 -10.44 2.33 1.72
CA GLN A 84 -11.70 2.50 2.47
C GLN A 84 -12.70 3.37 1.69
N ALA A 85 -12.23 4.45 1.09
CA ALA A 85 -13.08 5.34 0.28
C ALA A 85 -13.60 4.66 -0.99
N LEU A 86 -12.79 3.79 -1.62
CA LEU A 86 -13.22 2.98 -2.77
C LEU A 86 -14.31 1.97 -2.36
N PHE A 87 -14.15 1.28 -1.22
CA PHE A 87 -15.19 0.40 -0.72
C PHE A 87 -16.47 1.17 -0.37
N LYS A 88 -16.37 2.35 0.21
CA LYS A 88 -17.54 3.20 0.47
C LYS A 88 -18.26 3.59 -0.82
N LEU A 89 -17.54 3.76 -1.93
CA LEU A 89 -18.13 4.03 -3.24
C LEU A 89 -18.89 2.80 -3.80
N GLU A 90 -18.30 1.61 -3.67
CA GLU A 90 -18.82 0.38 -4.30
C GLU A 90 -19.85 -0.38 -3.44
N VAL A 91 -19.87 -0.16 -2.12
CA VAL A 91 -20.67 -0.92 -1.17
C VAL A 91 -21.75 -0.02 -0.55
N PRO A 92 -23.02 -0.14 -0.98
CA PRO A 92 -24.11 0.67 -0.45
C PRO A 92 -24.29 0.54 1.07
N GLU A 93 -24.06 -0.66 1.63
CA GLU A 93 -24.16 -0.93 3.06
C GLU A 93 -23.13 -0.15 3.87
N ILE A 94 -21.96 0.17 3.29
CA ILE A 94 -20.97 1.06 3.91
C ILE A 94 -21.43 2.52 3.81
N GLN A 95 -21.97 2.93 2.68
CA GLN A 95 -22.53 4.29 2.53
C GLN A 95 -23.64 4.57 3.54
N GLN A 96 -24.46 3.58 3.84
CA GLN A 96 -25.56 3.64 4.80
C GLN A 96 -25.12 3.45 6.25
N ALA A 97 -23.82 3.27 6.49
CA ALA A 97 -23.23 3.00 7.81
C ALA A 97 -23.76 1.72 8.50
N ILE A 98 -24.29 0.76 7.73
CA ILE A 98 -24.69 -0.57 8.22
C ILE A 98 -23.44 -1.45 8.36
N VAL A 99 -22.59 -1.49 7.33
CA VAL A 99 -21.29 -2.14 7.35
C VAL A 99 -20.21 -1.09 7.58
N GLU A 100 -19.23 -1.42 8.40
CA GLU A 100 -18.13 -0.53 8.77
C GLU A 100 -16.80 -1.24 8.56
N ILE A 101 -15.83 -0.56 7.94
CA ILE A 101 -14.42 -0.97 7.92
C ILE A 101 -13.78 -0.46 9.21
N ARG A 102 -13.42 -1.37 10.10
CA ARG A 102 -12.84 -1.06 11.40
C ARG A 102 -11.36 -0.76 11.29
N GLU A 103 -10.65 -1.60 10.54
CA GLU A 103 -9.20 -1.54 10.38
C GLU A 103 -8.82 -1.83 8.94
N ALA A 104 -7.69 -1.30 8.50
CA ALA A 104 -7.10 -1.59 7.20
C ALA A 104 -5.57 -1.59 7.32
N ALA A 105 -4.95 -2.64 6.82
CA ALA A 105 -3.51 -2.77 6.69
C ALA A 105 -3.16 -2.92 5.20
N ARG A 106 -2.23 -2.11 4.70
CA ARG A 106 -1.97 -1.99 3.27
C ARG A 106 -0.48 -1.98 2.95
N GLU A 107 -0.10 -2.86 2.06
CA GLU A 107 1.14 -2.80 1.29
C GLU A 107 0.80 -2.33 -0.13
N VAL A 108 1.20 -1.11 -0.43
CA VAL A 108 0.80 -0.39 -1.65
C VAL A 108 1.27 -1.13 -2.91
N GLY A 109 0.34 -1.42 -3.82
CA GLY A 109 0.60 -2.17 -5.04
C GLY A 109 0.75 -3.69 -4.84
N GLY A 110 0.76 -4.17 -3.61
CA GLY A 110 0.89 -5.58 -3.26
C GLY A 110 -0.42 -6.18 -2.78
N ARG A 111 -0.73 -5.97 -1.50
CA ARG A 111 -1.87 -6.58 -0.84
C ARG A 111 -2.43 -5.68 0.26
N THR A 112 -3.74 -5.72 0.43
CA THR A 112 -4.44 -5.03 1.51
C THR A 112 -5.34 -5.99 2.25
N LYS A 113 -5.37 -5.88 3.58
CA LYS A 113 -6.36 -6.54 4.43
C LYS A 113 -7.26 -5.49 5.04
N ILE A 114 -8.58 -5.69 4.97
CA ILE A 114 -9.56 -4.86 5.66
C ILE A 114 -10.37 -5.69 6.63
N ALA A 115 -10.66 -5.14 7.79
CA ALA A 115 -11.50 -5.77 8.81
C ALA A 115 -12.87 -5.07 8.82
N VAL A 116 -13.93 -5.86 8.63
CA VAL A 116 -15.29 -5.35 8.47
C VAL A 116 -16.23 -5.91 9.53
N ILE A 117 -17.20 -5.11 9.93
CA ILE A 117 -18.27 -5.49 10.86
C ILE A 117 -19.60 -4.94 10.37
N SER A 118 -20.69 -5.63 10.66
CA SER A 118 -22.05 -5.13 10.44
C SER A 118 -22.70 -4.73 11.77
N ARG A 119 -23.47 -3.66 11.73
CA ARG A 119 -24.37 -3.25 12.82
C ARG A 119 -25.72 -3.96 12.79
N ASP A 120 -26.00 -4.62 11.68
CA ASP A 120 -27.21 -5.43 11.48
C ASP A 120 -26.81 -6.89 11.40
N ASP A 121 -27.30 -7.70 12.35
CA ASP A 121 -27.00 -9.13 12.43
C ASP A 121 -27.52 -9.92 11.22
N GLY A 122 -28.48 -9.39 10.48
CA GLY A 122 -29.01 -9.97 9.25
C GLY A 122 -28.14 -9.73 8.00
N ILE A 123 -27.10 -8.91 8.11
CA ILE A 123 -26.23 -8.57 6.98
C ILE A 123 -24.82 -9.12 7.22
N ASP A 124 -24.37 -9.98 6.29
CA ASP A 124 -22.99 -10.46 6.24
C ASP A 124 -22.06 -9.33 5.73
N PRO A 125 -21.18 -8.79 6.58
CA PRO A 125 -20.31 -7.69 6.18
C PRO A 125 -19.29 -8.07 5.11
N VAL A 126 -18.79 -9.31 5.14
CA VAL A 126 -17.82 -9.80 4.14
C VAL A 126 -18.53 -9.98 2.80
N GLY A 127 -19.67 -10.63 2.78
CA GLY A 127 -20.49 -10.82 1.57
C GLY A 127 -20.90 -9.50 0.94
N ALA A 128 -21.26 -8.50 1.74
CA ALA A 128 -21.61 -7.15 1.27
C ALA A 128 -20.42 -6.47 0.55
N CYS A 129 -19.21 -6.60 1.08
CA CYS A 129 -18.01 -6.03 0.47
C CYS A 129 -17.53 -6.80 -0.76
N VAL A 130 -17.66 -8.12 -0.78
CA VAL A 130 -17.32 -8.96 -1.95
C VAL A 130 -18.27 -8.68 -3.11
N GLY A 131 -19.57 -8.62 -2.84
CA GLY A 131 -20.60 -8.44 -3.84
C GLY A 131 -20.89 -9.71 -4.66
N LEU A 132 -21.89 -9.63 -5.53
CA LEU A 132 -22.30 -10.75 -6.36
C LEU A 132 -21.14 -11.20 -7.28
N LYS A 133 -20.72 -12.46 -7.14
CA LYS A 133 -19.59 -13.05 -7.88
C LYS A 133 -18.29 -12.22 -7.76
N GLY A 134 -18.10 -11.53 -6.65
CA GLY A 134 -16.92 -10.70 -6.43
C GLY A 134 -16.93 -9.35 -7.15
N SER A 135 -18.04 -8.91 -7.70
CA SER A 135 -18.13 -7.71 -8.55
C SER A 135 -17.67 -6.43 -7.85
N ARG A 136 -18.00 -6.27 -6.57
CA ARG A 136 -17.66 -5.06 -5.80
C ARG A 136 -16.18 -5.02 -5.44
N VAL A 137 -15.66 -6.11 -4.89
CA VAL A 137 -14.23 -6.19 -4.57
C VAL A 137 -13.37 -6.11 -5.82
N GLN A 138 -13.80 -6.70 -6.94
CA GLN A 138 -13.08 -6.62 -8.21
C GLN A 138 -13.02 -5.20 -8.76
N ALA A 139 -14.08 -4.39 -8.60
CA ALA A 139 -14.07 -2.98 -8.98
C ALA A 139 -13.00 -2.19 -8.19
N VAL A 140 -12.86 -2.47 -6.89
CA VAL A 140 -11.81 -1.87 -6.06
C VAL A 140 -10.42 -2.35 -6.49
N VAL A 141 -10.24 -3.65 -6.70
CA VAL A 141 -8.97 -4.24 -7.19
C VAL A 141 -8.53 -3.60 -8.50
N ASN A 142 -9.45 -3.42 -9.44
CA ASN A 142 -9.17 -2.80 -10.74
C ASN A 142 -8.73 -1.33 -10.59
N GLU A 143 -9.36 -0.56 -9.72
CA GLU A 143 -8.96 0.83 -9.45
C GLU A 143 -7.57 0.91 -8.81
N LEU A 144 -7.18 -0.10 -8.03
CA LEU A 144 -5.87 -0.20 -7.38
C LEU A 144 -4.79 -0.85 -8.27
N GLY A 145 -5.07 -1.06 -9.56
CA GLY A 145 -4.09 -1.64 -10.49
C GLY A 145 -3.74 -3.10 -10.22
N GLY A 146 -4.68 -3.88 -9.68
CA GLY A 146 -4.50 -5.32 -9.44
C GLY A 146 -4.01 -5.66 -8.02
N GLU A 147 -3.95 -4.70 -7.10
CA GLU A 147 -3.63 -4.93 -5.69
C GLU A 147 -4.61 -5.95 -5.06
N ARG A 148 -4.09 -6.99 -4.42
CA ARG A 148 -4.91 -8.03 -3.79
C ARG A 148 -5.61 -7.49 -2.55
N ILE A 149 -6.86 -7.90 -2.34
CA ILE A 149 -7.65 -7.46 -1.17
C ILE A 149 -8.20 -8.68 -0.45
N ASP A 150 -7.89 -8.79 0.84
CA ASP A 150 -8.50 -9.73 1.77
C ASP A 150 -9.51 -9.01 2.65
N ILE A 151 -10.74 -9.50 2.65
CA ILE A 151 -11.82 -8.98 3.48
C ILE A 151 -11.98 -9.92 4.67
N VAL A 152 -11.70 -9.42 5.87
CA VAL A 152 -11.65 -10.17 7.12
C VAL A 152 -12.81 -9.73 8.02
N PRO A 153 -13.57 -10.66 8.62
CA PRO A 153 -14.51 -10.30 9.68
C PRO A 153 -13.76 -9.73 10.89
N TRP A 154 -14.17 -8.56 11.36
CA TRP A 154 -13.63 -8.00 12.58
C TRP A 154 -14.19 -8.74 13.80
N SER A 155 -13.39 -8.92 14.83
CA SER A 155 -13.81 -9.50 16.10
C SER A 155 -13.17 -8.74 17.28
N PRO A 156 -13.92 -8.51 18.37
CA PRO A 156 -13.36 -7.94 19.60
C PRO A 156 -12.44 -8.93 20.32
N ASP A 157 -12.57 -10.23 20.06
CA ASP A 157 -11.70 -11.28 20.58
C ASP A 157 -10.41 -11.32 19.75
N PRO A 158 -9.24 -11.01 20.34
CA PRO A 158 -7.98 -10.95 19.62
C PRO A 158 -7.55 -12.30 19.02
N GLU A 159 -7.82 -13.42 19.71
CA GLU A 159 -7.50 -14.76 19.19
C GLU A 159 -8.30 -15.08 17.93
N ARG A 160 -9.61 -14.83 17.98
CA ARG A 160 -10.50 -15.03 16.85
C ARG A 160 -10.15 -14.08 15.69
N PHE A 161 -9.86 -12.82 16.00
CA PHE A 161 -9.51 -11.82 14.98
C PHE A 161 -8.20 -12.17 14.28
N ALA A 162 -7.15 -12.54 15.04
CA ALA A 162 -5.88 -12.97 14.45
C ALA A 162 -6.02 -14.23 13.60
N LYS A 163 -6.81 -15.20 14.04
CA LYS A 163 -7.11 -16.40 13.26
C LYS A 163 -7.73 -16.07 11.92
N LEU A 164 -8.69 -15.15 11.88
CA LEU A 164 -9.36 -14.70 10.65
C LEU A 164 -8.44 -13.83 9.78
N ALA A 165 -7.61 -12.99 10.39
CA ALA A 165 -6.69 -12.10 9.71
C ALA A 165 -5.58 -12.85 8.95
N LEU A 166 -5.22 -14.06 9.38
CA LEU A 166 -4.23 -14.91 8.72
C LEU A 166 -4.76 -15.62 7.46
N ALA A 167 -6.06 -15.43 7.13
CA ALA A 167 -6.59 -15.92 5.87
C ALA A 167 -5.69 -15.48 4.68
N PRO A 168 -5.53 -16.32 3.64
CA PRO A 168 -6.25 -17.56 3.36
C PRO A 168 -5.71 -18.81 4.10
N ALA A 169 -4.68 -18.68 4.94
CA ALA A 169 -4.17 -19.80 5.72
C ALA A 169 -5.19 -20.29 6.78
N ARG A 170 -5.24 -21.58 6.96
CA ARG A 170 -6.05 -22.21 8.01
C ARG A 170 -5.21 -22.34 9.28
N VAL A 171 -5.70 -21.72 10.36
CA VAL A 171 -5.04 -21.72 11.66
C VAL A 171 -5.71 -22.75 12.55
N THR A 172 -4.92 -23.65 13.14
CA THR A 172 -5.40 -24.74 14.00
C THR A 172 -5.72 -24.22 15.39
N LYS A 173 -4.77 -23.55 16.03
CA LYS A 173 -4.90 -22.99 17.38
C LYS A 173 -4.30 -21.59 17.45
N VAL A 174 -4.81 -20.79 18.36
CA VAL A 174 -4.33 -19.44 18.65
C VAL A 174 -4.30 -19.25 20.16
N PHE A 175 -3.25 -18.63 20.65
CA PHE A 175 -3.11 -18.24 22.05
C PHE A 175 -2.69 -16.77 22.12
N ALA A 176 -3.44 -15.97 22.87
CA ALA A 176 -3.11 -14.59 23.14
C ALA A 176 -2.32 -14.46 24.45
N ASP A 177 -1.27 -13.66 24.41
CA ASP A 177 -0.54 -13.18 25.57
C ASP A 177 -0.79 -11.65 25.69
N PRO A 178 -1.76 -11.23 26.52
CA PRO A 178 -2.11 -9.83 26.65
C PRO A 178 -1.01 -8.99 27.30
N ASP A 179 -0.16 -9.58 28.13
CA ASP A 179 0.90 -8.85 28.84
C ASP A 179 1.98 -8.38 27.87
N ASN A 180 2.30 -9.17 26.87
CA ASN A 180 3.27 -8.87 25.83
C ASN A 180 2.63 -8.40 24.51
N GLN A 181 1.30 -8.36 24.44
CA GLN A 181 0.52 -8.05 23.23
C GLN A 181 0.93 -8.93 22.03
N THR A 182 1.16 -10.20 22.30
CA THR A 182 1.62 -11.20 21.34
C THR A 182 0.58 -12.29 21.17
N ILE A 183 0.42 -12.76 19.94
CA ILE A 183 -0.42 -13.90 19.57
C ILE A 183 0.46 -15.00 19.01
N GLN A 184 0.31 -16.20 19.54
CA GLN A 184 0.92 -17.41 19.03
C GLN A 184 -0.10 -18.17 18.20
N ALA A 185 0.15 -18.31 16.90
CA ALA A 185 -0.72 -18.99 15.96
C ALA A 185 -0.07 -20.28 15.47
N ILE A 186 -0.78 -21.38 15.60
CA ILE A 186 -0.32 -22.72 15.22
C ILE A 186 -1.05 -23.12 13.94
N VAL A 187 -0.29 -23.50 12.94
CA VAL A 187 -0.79 -23.95 11.64
C VAL A 187 -0.21 -25.32 11.29
N ASP A 188 -0.90 -26.05 10.43
CA ASP A 188 -0.36 -27.29 9.88
C ASP A 188 0.81 -26.99 8.94
N GLU A 189 1.71 -27.97 8.78
CA GLU A 189 2.95 -27.83 7.97
C GLU A 189 2.67 -27.31 6.55
N ASP A 190 1.61 -27.80 5.92
CA ASP A 190 1.18 -27.40 4.58
C ASP A 190 0.60 -25.97 4.51
N GLN A 191 0.22 -25.40 5.65
CA GLN A 191 -0.33 -24.05 5.76
C GLN A 191 0.71 -22.98 6.15
N LEU A 192 1.88 -23.39 6.62
CA LEU A 192 2.87 -22.46 7.19
C LEU A 192 3.35 -21.44 6.17
N SER A 193 3.72 -21.87 4.97
CA SER A 193 4.14 -20.95 3.89
C SER A 193 3.05 -19.98 3.48
N LEU A 194 1.79 -20.42 3.49
CA LEU A 194 0.64 -19.58 3.17
C LEU A 194 0.36 -18.57 4.27
N ALA A 195 0.51 -18.97 5.55
CA ALA A 195 0.34 -18.11 6.70
C ALA A 195 1.39 -17.00 6.75
N ILE A 196 2.64 -17.31 6.45
CA ILE A 196 3.73 -16.36 6.36
C ILE A 196 3.52 -15.43 5.15
N GLY A 197 3.23 -16.02 4.00
CA GLY A 197 3.17 -15.32 2.71
C GLY A 197 4.55 -14.99 2.13
N ARG A 198 4.58 -14.51 0.89
CA ARG A 198 5.81 -14.07 0.24
C ARG A 198 6.44 -12.94 1.05
N ASN A 199 7.72 -13.07 1.41
CA ASN A 199 8.48 -12.10 2.22
C ASN A 199 7.78 -11.74 3.56
N GLY A 200 7.00 -12.65 4.13
CA GLY A 200 6.27 -12.40 5.37
C GLY A 200 5.04 -11.49 5.23
N GLN A 201 4.62 -11.16 4.02
CA GLN A 201 3.54 -10.22 3.74
C GLN A 201 2.23 -10.56 4.46
N ASN A 202 1.82 -11.83 4.45
CA ASN A 202 0.53 -12.20 5.03
C ASN A 202 0.51 -12.04 6.56
N VAL A 203 1.53 -12.52 7.26
CA VAL A 203 1.62 -12.40 8.72
C VAL A 203 1.86 -10.94 9.15
N ARG A 204 2.65 -10.19 8.40
CA ARG A 204 2.88 -8.75 8.67
C ARG A 204 1.59 -7.95 8.57
N LEU A 205 0.84 -8.09 7.48
CA LEU A 205 -0.46 -7.42 7.32
C LEU A 205 -1.49 -7.86 8.37
N ALA A 206 -1.50 -9.14 8.74
CA ALA A 206 -2.36 -9.63 9.81
C ALA A 206 -1.98 -9.03 11.17
N SER A 207 -0.69 -8.90 11.46
CA SER A 207 -0.19 -8.25 12.68
C SER A 207 -0.58 -6.78 12.73
N GLU A 208 -0.38 -6.04 11.63
CA GLU A 208 -0.77 -4.63 11.50
C GLU A 208 -2.29 -4.45 11.64
N LEU A 209 -3.08 -5.29 10.96
CA LEU A 209 -4.54 -5.23 11.01
C LEU A 209 -5.10 -5.45 12.41
N THR A 210 -4.54 -6.38 13.15
CA THR A 210 -5.00 -6.75 14.50
C THR A 210 -4.41 -5.88 15.60
N GLY A 211 -3.28 -5.20 15.33
CA GLY A 211 -2.52 -4.47 16.33
C GLY A 211 -1.76 -5.37 17.32
N TRP A 212 -1.62 -6.68 17.02
CA TRP A 212 -0.92 -7.67 17.83
C TRP A 212 0.28 -8.22 17.06
N LYS A 213 1.38 -8.44 17.77
CA LYS A 213 2.49 -9.21 17.23
C LYS A 213 2.05 -10.66 17.06
N ILE A 214 2.17 -11.22 15.86
CA ILE A 214 1.77 -12.60 15.56
C ILE A 214 3.02 -13.44 15.33
N ASP A 215 3.21 -14.44 16.17
CA ASP A 215 4.25 -15.44 16.04
C ASP A 215 3.64 -16.75 15.50
N LEU A 216 4.18 -17.26 14.39
CA LEU A 216 3.69 -18.45 13.71
C LEU A 216 4.52 -19.68 14.07
N TYR A 217 3.84 -20.80 14.31
CA TYR A 217 4.45 -22.10 14.53
C TYR A 217 3.79 -23.15 13.66
N SER A 218 4.57 -24.12 13.16
CA SER A 218 3.98 -25.35 12.68
C SER A 218 3.51 -26.23 13.84
N SER A 219 2.51 -27.08 13.60
CA SER A 219 2.00 -28.03 14.60
C SER A 219 3.12 -28.93 15.13
N ARG A 220 4.01 -29.36 14.26
CA ARG A 220 5.17 -30.20 14.62
C ARG A 220 6.14 -29.46 15.54
N GLU A 221 6.52 -28.27 15.16
CA GLU A 221 7.50 -27.48 15.89
C GLU A 221 6.96 -27.00 17.24
N TRP A 222 5.67 -26.70 17.32
CA TRP A 222 5.01 -26.41 18.59
C TRP A 222 5.15 -27.59 19.58
N LEU A 223 4.98 -28.83 19.10
CA LEU A 223 5.13 -30.03 19.89
C LEU A 223 6.60 -30.29 20.28
N GLU A 224 7.55 -30.10 19.38
CA GLU A 224 8.98 -30.33 19.63
C GLU A 224 9.57 -29.32 20.62
N ARG A 225 9.08 -28.09 20.65
CA ARG A 225 9.56 -27.02 21.55
C ARG A 225 8.81 -26.88 22.84
N GLY A 226 7.83 -27.75 23.11
CA GLY A 226 7.01 -27.66 24.31
C GLY A 226 6.22 -26.37 24.46
N GLY A 227 5.99 -25.65 23.34
CA GLY A 227 5.26 -24.37 23.29
C GLY A 227 6.10 -23.12 23.60
N GLU A 228 7.44 -23.22 23.59
CA GLU A 228 8.31 -22.07 23.88
C GLU A 228 8.97 -21.48 22.63
N GLY A 229 8.81 -20.16 22.45
CA GLY A 229 9.51 -19.27 21.51
C GLY A 229 9.04 -19.29 20.04
N PRO A 230 9.05 -18.16 19.34
CA PRO A 230 8.61 -18.02 17.94
C PRO A 230 9.62 -18.59 16.94
N LEU A 231 9.12 -19.25 15.89
CA LEU A 231 9.90 -19.66 14.72
C LEU A 231 10.27 -18.49 13.81
N PHE A 232 9.28 -17.63 13.58
CA PHE A 232 9.40 -16.47 12.74
C PHE A 232 8.80 -15.29 13.49
N ALA A 233 9.66 -14.38 13.92
CA ALA A 233 9.18 -13.04 14.24
C ALA A 233 8.59 -12.43 12.95
N PRO A 234 7.48 -11.67 13.03
CA PRO A 234 7.08 -10.82 11.91
C PRO A 234 8.29 -10.02 11.47
N LEU A 235 8.55 -9.99 10.16
CA LEU A 235 9.55 -9.07 9.64
C LEU A 235 9.18 -7.67 10.12
N PRO A 236 10.15 -6.86 10.53
CA PRO A 236 9.89 -5.47 10.84
C PRO A 236 9.13 -4.83 9.66
N PRO A 237 8.26 -3.84 9.93
CA PRO A 237 7.52 -3.16 8.89
C PRO A 237 8.47 -2.70 7.79
N GLU A 238 8.00 -2.66 6.54
CA GLU A 238 8.80 -2.29 5.36
C GLU A 238 9.47 -0.92 5.46
N ASP A 239 9.03 -0.06 6.38
CA ASP A 239 9.70 1.19 6.70
C ASP A 239 11.15 0.98 7.23
N GLU A 240 11.50 -0.21 7.74
CA GLU A 240 12.87 -0.60 8.09
C GLU A 240 13.61 -1.33 6.94
N PHE A 241 12.91 -1.79 5.90
CA PHE A 241 13.48 -2.37 4.67
C PHE A 241 13.30 -1.48 3.43
N VAL A 242 12.77 -0.27 3.58
CA VAL A 242 13.03 0.75 2.59
C VAL A 242 14.53 0.89 2.59
N VAL A 243 15.18 0.44 1.53
CA VAL A 243 16.57 0.85 1.25
C VAL A 243 16.47 2.36 1.18
N GLU A 244 16.65 3.01 2.34
CA GLU A 244 16.75 4.46 2.42
C GLU A 244 18.01 4.80 1.62
N VAL A 245 17.78 5.21 0.38
CA VAL A 245 18.88 5.65 -0.48
C VAL A 245 19.44 6.91 0.19
N LEU A 246 20.61 6.75 0.80
CA LEU A 246 21.29 7.84 1.46
C LEU A 246 21.75 8.86 0.41
N LEU A 247 21.66 10.14 0.72
CA LEU A 247 22.07 11.22 -0.20
C LEU A 247 23.54 11.11 -0.65
N ASN A 248 24.40 10.59 0.24
CA ASN A 248 25.83 10.39 -0.04
C ASN A 248 26.12 9.18 -0.97
N GLU A 249 25.16 8.28 -1.17
CA GLU A 249 25.27 7.13 -2.08
C GLU A 249 24.79 7.46 -3.50
N LEU A 250 24.11 8.60 -3.68
CA LEU A 250 23.60 9.06 -4.95
C LEU A 250 24.73 9.54 -5.87
N LYS A 251 24.92 8.83 -6.98
CA LYS A 251 25.90 9.23 -8.01
C LYS A 251 25.30 10.39 -8.83
N GLY A 252 26.05 11.48 -8.92
CA GLY A 252 25.64 12.64 -9.71
C GLY A 252 25.25 13.87 -8.90
N LEU A 253 25.01 13.74 -7.59
CA LEU A 253 24.75 14.86 -6.71
C LEU A 253 26.09 15.42 -6.18
N PRO A 254 26.39 16.73 -6.33
CA PRO A 254 27.65 17.32 -5.82
C PRO A 254 27.77 17.17 -4.30
N SER A 255 28.94 16.78 -3.82
CA SER A 255 29.21 16.57 -2.38
C SER A 255 28.88 17.79 -1.51
N ALA A 256 29.13 19.00 -2.03
CA ALA A 256 28.78 20.23 -1.32
C ALA A 256 27.28 20.45 -1.10
N VAL A 257 26.42 19.87 -1.96
CA VAL A 257 24.97 19.88 -1.78
C VAL A 257 24.57 18.83 -0.75
N VAL A 258 25.16 17.62 -0.82
CA VAL A 258 24.95 16.54 0.13
C VAL A 258 25.32 16.98 1.56
N GLU A 259 26.52 17.53 1.76
CA GLU A 259 26.98 18.02 3.06
C GLU A 259 26.06 19.11 3.65
N THR A 260 25.53 19.99 2.80
CA THR A 260 24.60 21.05 3.24
C THR A 260 23.27 20.47 3.68
N LEU A 261 22.74 19.48 2.95
CA LEU A 261 21.50 18.80 3.29
C LEU A 261 21.62 17.93 4.54
N GLU A 262 22.71 17.16 4.66
CA GLU A 262 23.01 16.35 5.84
C GLU A 262 23.18 17.22 7.10
N GLY A 263 23.86 18.35 6.97
CA GLY A 263 24.03 19.34 8.04
C GLY A 263 22.69 19.94 8.51
N ALA A 264 21.70 20.00 7.64
CA ALA A 264 20.33 20.45 7.95
C ALA A 264 19.41 19.32 8.43
N GLY A 265 19.92 18.08 8.52
CA GLY A 265 19.17 16.92 9.02
C GLY A 265 18.48 16.06 7.95
N PHE A 266 18.63 16.39 6.66
CA PHE A 266 18.12 15.60 5.54
C PHE A 266 19.17 14.57 5.13
N LYS A 267 18.91 13.28 5.34
CA LYS A 267 19.89 12.21 5.11
C LYS A 267 19.56 11.31 3.94
N THR A 268 18.28 11.21 3.61
CA THR A 268 17.78 10.27 2.61
C THR A 268 17.17 10.99 1.40
N LEU A 269 17.13 10.30 0.26
CA LEU A 269 16.45 10.78 -0.94
C LEU A 269 14.99 11.14 -0.64
N LYS A 270 14.32 10.33 0.18
CA LYS A 270 12.93 10.51 0.59
C LYS A 270 12.71 11.83 1.33
N ASP A 271 13.68 12.28 2.12
CA ASP A 271 13.59 13.55 2.88
C ASP A 271 13.53 14.78 1.97
N VAL A 272 14.15 14.70 0.78
CA VAL A 272 14.30 15.86 -0.11
C VAL A 272 13.37 15.83 -1.34
N LEU A 273 12.79 14.66 -1.65
CA LEU A 273 11.96 14.46 -2.86
C LEU A 273 10.75 15.40 -2.93
N ASP A 274 10.08 15.60 -1.81
CA ASP A 274 8.86 16.40 -1.73
C ASP A 274 9.10 17.87 -1.32
N LEU A 275 10.37 18.27 -1.10
CA LEU A 275 10.69 19.65 -0.77
C LEU A 275 10.49 20.59 -1.97
N GLU A 276 9.87 21.73 -1.73
CA GLU A 276 9.74 22.79 -2.72
C GLU A 276 10.99 23.67 -2.78
N ARG A 277 11.16 24.37 -3.91
CA ARG A 277 12.25 25.32 -4.08
C ARG A 277 12.37 26.30 -2.91
N GLU A 278 11.22 26.78 -2.42
CA GLU A 278 11.16 27.76 -1.32
C GLU A 278 11.65 27.16 0.01
N ASP A 279 11.43 25.86 0.24
CA ASP A 279 11.85 25.17 1.46
C ASP A 279 13.35 24.83 1.39
N ILE A 280 13.83 24.40 0.22
CA ILE A 280 15.26 24.16 -0.02
C ILE A 280 16.07 25.45 0.17
N MET A 281 15.57 26.59 -0.29
CA MET A 281 16.20 27.90 -0.15
C MET A 281 16.29 28.41 1.29
N LYS A 282 15.48 27.87 2.22
CA LYS A 282 15.53 28.19 3.65
C LYS A 282 16.64 27.45 4.39
N ILE A 283 17.20 26.41 3.77
CA ILE A 283 18.28 25.60 4.36
C ILE A 283 19.56 26.44 4.40
N GLU A 284 20.16 26.56 5.58
CA GLU A 284 21.39 27.31 5.77
C GLU A 284 22.53 26.73 4.91
N GLY A 285 23.17 27.57 4.07
CA GLY A 285 24.23 27.16 3.13
C GLY A 285 23.72 26.73 1.73
N MET A 286 22.40 26.72 1.49
CA MET A 286 21.84 26.44 0.18
C MET A 286 21.73 27.73 -0.64
N SER A 287 22.45 27.79 -1.76
CA SER A 287 22.38 28.91 -2.73
C SER A 287 21.33 28.60 -3.83
N PRO A 288 20.84 29.64 -4.56
CA PRO A 288 19.96 29.40 -5.70
C PRO A 288 20.53 28.42 -6.72
N GLU A 289 21.83 28.49 -7.00
CA GLU A 289 22.50 27.59 -7.94
C GLU A 289 22.53 26.14 -7.44
N ARG A 290 22.81 25.91 -6.15
CA ARG A 290 22.79 24.58 -5.54
C ARG A 290 21.37 24.01 -5.49
N THR A 291 20.39 24.86 -5.25
CA THR A 291 18.97 24.49 -5.31
C THR A 291 18.57 24.02 -6.70
N ASP A 292 18.98 24.73 -7.73
CA ASP A 292 18.68 24.36 -9.13
C ASP A 292 19.35 23.03 -9.52
N VAL A 293 20.58 22.80 -9.08
CA VAL A 293 21.30 21.53 -9.29
C VAL A 293 20.56 20.36 -8.59
N LEU A 294 20.14 20.54 -7.34
CA LEU A 294 19.38 19.52 -6.62
C LEU A 294 18.05 19.21 -7.32
N LEU A 295 17.30 20.24 -7.69
CA LEU A 295 16.01 20.07 -8.35
C LEU A 295 16.11 19.39 -9.72
N ALA A 296 17.12 19.75 -10.51
CA ALA A 296 17.42 19.10 -11.79
C ALA A 296 17.74 17.61 -11.59
N PHE A 297 18.61 17.30 -10.63
CA PHE A 297 18.98 15.94 -10.28
C PHE A 297 17.77 15.10 -9.83
N LEU A 298 16.91 15.64 -8.96
CA LEU A 298 15.70 14.94 -8.52
C LEU A 298 14.70 14.70 -9.67
N THR A 299 14.62 15.61 -10.64
CA THR A 299 13.79 15.46 -11.83
C THR A 299 14.30 14.31 -12.70
N GLU A 300 15.61 14.31 -13.01
CA GLU A 300 16.27 13.28 -13.82
C GLU A 300 16.10 11.88 -13.19
N LEU A 301 16.36 11.78 -11.87
CA LEU A 301 16.24 10.53 -11.12
C LEU A 301 14.81 9.96 -11.13
N THR A 302 13.80 10.82 -11.04
CA THR A 302 12.38 10.38 -11.07
C THR A 302 11.92 10.01 -12.46
N GLU A 303 12.46 10.63 -13.51
CA GLU A 303 12.21 10.28 -14.90
C GLU A 303 12.88 8.96 -15.31
N GLU A 304 14.13 8.72 -14.91
CA GLU A 304 14.84 7.45 -15.16
C GLU A 304 14.13 6.26 -14.49
N ASN A 305 13.65 6.42 -13.25
CA ASN A 305 12.87 5.38 -12.58
C ASN A 305 11.50 5.13 -13.22
N ALA A 306 10.92 6.13 -13.86
CA ALA A 306 9.68 5.97 -14.63
C ALA A 306 9.89 5.16 -15.92
N MET A 307 11.08 5.27 -16.55
CA MET A 307 11.43 4.55 -17.79
C MET A 307 12.03 3.15 -17.52
N GLY A 308 12.69 2.94 -16.40
CA GLY A 308 13.31 1.65 -16.04
C GLY A 308 12.31 0.54 -15.65
N GLY A 309 11.04 0.90 -15.40
CA GLY A 309 9.98 -0.07 -15.09
C GLY A 309 9.42 -0.83 -16.31
N GLU A 310 9.66 -0.35 -17.55
CA GLU A 310 9.20 -1.03 -18.76
C GLU A 310 10.07 -2.23 -19.16
N ALA A 311 11.34 -2.27 -18.77
CA ALA A 311 12.26 -3.35 -19.14
C ALA A 311 12.16 -4.59 -18.24
N ALA A 312 11.52 -4.49 -17.08
CA ALA A 312 11.36 -5.62 -16.16
C ALA A 312 10.08 -6.45 -16.38
N ASP A 313 9.10 -5.88 -17.08
CA ASP A 313 7.80 -6.53 -17.32
C ASP A 313 7.79 -7.37 -18.62
N GLU A 314 8.68 -7.05 -19.59
CA GLU A 314 8.81 -7.86 -20.83
C GLU A 314 9.53 -9.21 -20.61
N THR A 315 10.35 -9.34 -19.56
CA THR A 315 11.03 -10.63 -19.27
C THR A 315 10.20 -11.60 -18.43
N ALA A 316 9.13 -11.13 -17.77
CA ALA A 316 8.25 -11.98 -16.99
C ALA A 316 7.14 -12.65 -17.82
N SER A 317 6.84 -12.13 -19.02
CA SER A 317 5.80 -12.66 -19.90
C SER A 317 6.29 -13.75 -20.87
N GLU A 318 7.61 -13.89 -21.08
CA GLU A 318 8.16 -14.94 -21.96
C GLU A 318 8.36 -16.27 -21.25
N ASP A 319 8.51 -16.30 -19.92
CA ASP A 319 8.68 -17.55 -19.17
C ASP A 319 7.37 -18.29 -18.84
N GLU A 320 6.20 -17.63 -18.92
CA GLU A 320 4.89 -18.29 -18.71
C GLU A 320 4.32 -18.97 -19.98
N GLN A 321 4.80 -18.61 -21.16
CA GLN A 321 4.32 -19.24 -22.42
C GLN A 321 5.02 -20.52 -22.81
N VAL A 322 6.14 -20.88 -22.19
CA VAL A 322 6.92 -22.10 -22.54
C VAL A 322 6.44 -23.33 -21.77
N THR A 323 5.59 -23.22 -20.76
CA THR A 323 5.12 -24.36 -19.95
C THR A 323 3.74 -24.90 -20.36
N GLU A 324 3.01 -24.26 -21.27
CA GLU A 324 1.70 -24.75 -21.73
C GLU A 324 1.72 -25.60 -23.01
N GLU A 325 2.83 -25.69 -23.74
CA GLU A 325 2.90 -26.48 -25.01
C GLU A 325 3.45 -27.91 -24.91
N LEU A 326 3.75 -28.41 -23.71
CA LEU A 326 4.30 -29.78 -23.53
C LEU A 326 3.37 -30.76 -22.79
N GLY A 327 2.05 -30.56 -22.80
CA GLY A 327 1.10 -31.35 -22.01
C GLY A 327 -0.02 -32.09 -22.73
N ASP A 328 0.06 -32.33 -24.08
CA ASP A 328 -1.00 -33.08 -24.77
C ASP A 328 -0.46 -34.00 -25.89
N GLU A 329 0.28 -35.02 -25.50
CA GLU A 329 0.49 -36.22 -26.35
C GLU A 329 0.73 -37.44 -25.45
N SER A 330 -0.35 -38.13 -25.11
CA SER A 330 -0.37 -39.58 -24.97
C SER A 330 -1.69 -40.10 -24.40
N GLN A 331 -2.53 -40.71 -25.23
CA GLN A 331 -3.17 -42.00 -25.00
C GLN A 331 -4.29 -42.26 -26.01
N GLU A 332 -3.90 -42.76 -27.17
CA GLU A 332 -4.78 -43.62 -27.95
C GLU A 332 -4.39 -45.09 -27.66
N ALA A 333 -5.30 -45.82 -27.03
CA ALA A 333 -5.23 -47.28 -26.94
C ALA A 333 -6.06 -47.91 -28.05
N PRO A 334 -5.58 -48.98 -28.72
CA PRO A 334 -6.28 -49.62 -29.82
C PRO A 334 -7.40 -50.56 -29.34
N PRO A 335 -8.45 -50.80 -30.16
CA PRO A 335 -9.58 -51.66 -29.79
C PRO A 335 -9.22 -53.14 -29.85
N ALA A 336 -9.71 -53.87 -28.85
CA ALA A 336 -9.64 -55.33 -28.81
C ALA A 336 -10.67 -55.95 -29.76
N ALA A 337 -10.23 -56.99 -30.44
CA ALA A 337 -11.03 -57.90 -31.26
C ALA A 337 -11.93 -58.82 -30.42
#